data_aabbbbfd32dbfe427c13668f995a240b
#
_entry.id   aabbbbfd32dbfe427c13668f995a240b
#
_cell.length_a   1.000
_cell.length_b   1.000
_cell.length_c   1.000
_cell.angle_alpha   90.00
_cell.angle_beta   90.00
_cell.angle_gamma   90.00
#
_symmetry.space_group_name_H-M   'P 1'
#
loop_
_entity.id
_entity.type
_entity.pdbx_description
1 polymer ?
#
loop_
_entity_poly.entity_id
_entity_poly.type
_entity_poly.pdbx_seq_one_letter_code
_entity_poly.pdbx_strand_id
1 'polypeptide(L)'
;RQMCIRDRITFAWGLAVLLPAFIFGEASGASFNPALTIALAVDGSFAWSMVPGYIIAQIAGAFVGGCIVYLLFKGQFDATEDPGTKLGVFCTGPSIANTGLNIFSEAVGTFILVFAIKGIGNVTGLSTGVDKLFVFGIIVSVGMSLGGLTGYAINPARDLGPRLAHAVLPIKGKGCLLYTSPSPRDVEES
;
A
#
# COMPACT_ATOMS: atom_id res chain seq x y z
N ARG A 1 17.65 11.91 -9.54
CA ARG A 1 16.28 12.48 -9.67
C ARG A 1 15.18 11.47 -9.32
N GLN A 2 15.29 10.20 -9.73
CA GLN A 2 14.32 9.15 -9.36
C GLN A 2 14.29 8.82 -7.86
N MET A 3 15.43 8.80 -7.18
CA MET A 3 15.50 8.56 -5.72
C MET A 3 14.73 9.63 -4.95
N CYS A 4 14.93 10.91 -5.23
CA CYS A 4 14.21 12.00 -4.56
C CYS A 4 12.68 11.95 -4.74
N ILE A 5 12.19 11.43 -5.85
CA ILE A 5 10.74 11.26 -6.07
C ILE A 5 10.21 10.13 -5.20
N ARG A 6 10.90 8.99 -5.13
CA ARG A 6 10.52 7.87 -4.26
C ARG A 6 10.48 8.28 -2.79
N ASP A 7 11.47 9.03 -2.33
CA ASP A 7 11.55 9.51 -0.94
C ASP A 7 10.34 10.38 -0.58
N ARG A 8 9.94 11.29 -1.47
CA ARG A 8 8.75 12.13 -1.27
C ARG A 8 7.47 11.30 -1.23
N ILE A 9 7.33 10.32 -2.12
CA ILE A 9 6.18 9.41 -2.17
C ILE A 9 6.13 8.57 -0.89
N THR A 10 7.26 8.04 -0.43
CA THR A 10 7.33 7.24 0.78
C THR A 10 6.96 8.04 2.02
N PHE A 11 7.42 9.29 2.12
CA PHE A 11 7.02 10.19 3.20
C PHE A 11 5.51 10.47 3.17
N ALA A 12 4.96 10.74 1.99
CA ALA A 12 3.52 10.93 1.80
C ALA A 12 2.71 9.68 2.19
N TRP A 13 3.22 8.47 1.90
CA TRP A 13 2.59 7.22 2.35
C TRP A 13 2.54 7.09 3.87
N GLY A 14 3.61 7.46 4.55
CA GLY A 14 3.60 7.51 6.01
C GLY A 14 2.52 8.44 6.55
N LEU A 15 2.42 9.65 5.99
CA LEU A 15 1.37 10.62 6.36
C LEU A 15 -0.04 10.12 6.02
N ALA A 16 -0.21 9.41 4.90
CA ALA A 16 -1.49 8.83 4.51
C ALA A 16 -1.99 7.77 5.49
N VAL A 17 -1.11 7.14 6.26
CA VAL A 17 -1.49 6.24 7.36
C VAL A 17 -1.67 7.01 8.67
N LEU A 18 -0.78 7.95 8.97
CA LEU A 18 -0.80 8.73 10.20
C LEU A 18 -2.10 9.51 10.39
N LEU A 19 -2.51 10.27 9.37
CA LEU A 19 -3.68 11.16 9.47
C LEU A 19 -4.97 10.39 9.78
N PRO A 20 -5.38 9.35 9.03
CA PRO A 20 -6.56 8.58 9.38
C PRO A 20 -6.38 7.78 10.67
N ALA A 21 -5.16 7.41 11.08
CA ALA A 21 -4.92 6.77 12.36
C ALA A 21 -5.23 7.70 13.54
N PHE A 22 -4.97 9.00 13.42
CA PHE A 22 -5.41 9.98 14.41
C PHE A 22 -6.93 10.16 14.42
N ILE A 23 -7.56 10.19 13.25
CA ILE A 23 -8.99 10.48 13.11
C ILE A 23 -9.84 9.28 13.57
N PHE A 24 -9.46 8.08 13.15
CA PHE A 24 -10.27 6.87 13.31
C PHE A 24 -9.67 5.82 14.25
N GLY A 25 -8.51 6.10 14.83
CA GLY A 25 -7.78 5.13 15.66
C GLY A 25 -8.58 4.68 16.88
N GLU A 26 -9.28 5.59 17.53
CA GLU A 26 -10.12 5.28 18.70
C GLU A 26 -11.35 4.43 18.31
N ALA A 27 -11.95 4.72 17.15
CA ALA A 27 -13.16 4.03 16.69
C ALA A 27 -12.88 2.63 16.13
N SER A 28 -11.74 2.42 15.44
CA SER A 28 -11.48 1.20 14.67
C SER A 28 -10.15 0.50 14.97
N GLY A 29 -9.32 1.06 15.83
CA GLY A 29 -7.95 0.58 16.03
C GLY A 29 -7.01 0.88 14.83
N ALA A 30 -7.54 1.46 13.74
CA ALA A 30 -6.81 1.96 12.58
C ALA A 30 -5.82 0.96 11.94
N SER A 31 -6.19 -0.33 11.84
CA SER A 31 -5.30 -1.31 11.20
C SER A 31 -5.13 -1.03 9.70
N PHE A 32 -6.17 -0.60 8.98
CA PHE A 32 -6.21 -0.23 7.56
C PHE A 32 -5.51 -1.22 6.61
N ASN A 33 -5.23 -2.43 7.08
CA ASN A 33 -4.38 -3.40 6.41
C ASN A 33 -4.85 -4.82 6.76
N PRO A 34 -5.33 -5.62 5.80
CA PRO A 34 -5.75 -7.00 6.04
C PRO A 34 -4.67 -7.87 6.68
N ALA A 35 -3.41 -7.73 6.27
CA ALA A 35 -2.31 -8.50 6.82
C ALA A 35 -2.09 -8.15 8.31
N LEU A 36 -2.13 -6.87 8.67
CA LEU A 36 -2.04 -6.42 10.06
C LEU A 36 -3.27 -6.89 10.85
N THR A 37 -4.49 -6.77 10.31
CA THR A 37 -5.71 -7.22 10.96
C THR A 37 -5.67 -8.71 11.30
N ILE A 38 -5.22 -9.54 10.35
CA ILE A 38 -5.03 -10.99 10.58
C ILE A 38 -3.94 -11.25 11.63
N ALA A 39 -2.82 -10.55 11.55
CA ALA A 39 -1.73 -10.70 12.50
C ALA A 39 -2.15 -10.35 13.94
N LEU A 40 -2.95 -9.30 14.12
CA LEU A 40 -3.53 -8.93 15.43
C LEU A 40 -4.54 -9.98 15.92
N ALA A 41 -5.29 -10.61 15.02
CA ALA A 41 -6.20 -11.69 15.39
C ALA A 41 -5.46 -12.97 15.79
N VAL A 42 -4.37 -13.31 15.11
CA VAL A 42 -3.46 -14.43 15.47
C VAL A 42 -2.83 -14.20 16.84
N ASP A 43 -2.42 -12.97 17.12
CA ASP A 43 -1.85 -12.56 18.41
C ASP A 43 -2.89 -12.50 19.55
N GLY A 44 -4.18 -12.60 19.25
CA GLY A 44 -5.27 -12.50 20.23
C GLY A 44 -5.67 -11.07 20.61
N SER A 45 -5.06 -10.06 20.00
CA SER A 45 -5.36 -8.65 20.24
C SER A 45 -6.59 -8.15 19.46
N PHE A 46 -7.12 -8.97 18.53
CA PHE A 46 -8.27 -8.64 17.70
C PHE A 46 -9.21 -9.83 17.52
N ALA A 47 -10.52 -9.61 17.62
CA ALA A 47 -11.51 -10.69 17.54
C ALA A 47 -11.64 -11.23 16.11
N TRP A 48 -11.51 -12.54 15.94
CA TRP A 48 -11.65 -13.21 14.63
C TRP A 48 -12.99 -12.97 13.96
N SER A 49 -14.06 -12.81 14.71
CA SER A 49 -15.40 -12.50 14.19
C SER A 49 -15.47 -11.17 13.44
N MET A 50 -14.59 -10.24 13.74
CA MET A 50 -14.53 -8.92 13.11
C MET A 50 -13.62 -8.89 11.86
N VAL A 51 -12.71 -9.85 11.71
CA VAL A 51 -11.71 -9.88 10.64
C VAL A 51 -12.34 -9.79 9.25
N PRO A 52 -13.37 -10.58 8.87
CA PRO A 52 -13.95 -10.50 7.54
C PRO A 52 -14.55 -9.12 7.23
N GLY A 53 -15.28 -8.53 8.17
CA GLY A 53 -15.87 -7.21 8.02
C GLY A 53 -14.82 -6.12 7.79
N TYR A 54 -13.72 -6.17 8.56
CA TYR A 54 -12.60 -5.24 8.42
C TYR A 54 -11.92 -5.37 7.06
N ILE A 55 -11.64 -6.58 6.60
CA ILE A 55 -11.00 -6.82 5.29
C ILE A 55 -11.87 -6.26 4.15
N ILE A 56 -13.17 -6.54 4.19
CA ILE A 56 -14.12 -6.03 3.18
C ILE A 56 -14.13 -4.49 3.19
N ALA A 57 -14.25 -3.88 4.37
CA ALA A 57 -14.27 -2.43 4.50
C ALA A 57 -12.94 -1.78 4.03
N GLN A 58 -11.81 -2.39 4.35
CA GLN A 58 -10.49 -1.92 3.94
C GLN A 58 -10.33 -1.95 2.41
N ILE A 59 -10.73 -3.05 1.76
CA ILE A 59 -10.65 -3.19 0.30
C ILE A 59 -11.62 -2.22 -0.38
N ALA A 60 -12.86 -2.12 0.12
CA ALA A 60 -13.86 -1.20 -0.42
C ALA A 60 -13.42 0.27 -0.26
N GLY A 61 -12.87 0.64 0.89
CA GLY A 61 -12.32 1.97 1.12
C GLY A 61 -11.16 2.30 0.19
N ALA A 62 -10.25 1.35 -0.02
CA ALA A 62 -9.14 1.52 -0.94
C ALA A 62 -9.59 1.64 -2.41
N PHE A 63 -10.63 0.90 -2.80
CA PHE A 63 -11.27 1.03 -4.11
C PHE A 63 -11.87 2.43 -4.32
N VAL A 64 -12.66 2.90 -3.35
CA VAL A 64 -13.26 4.24 -3.39
C VAL A 64 -12.18 5.31 -3.43
N GLY A 65 -11.13 5.17 -2.61
CA GLY A 65 -9.97 6.05 -2.63
C GLY A 65 -9.31 6.13 -4.02
N GLY A 66 -9.13 4.99 -4.68
CA GLY A 66 -8.62 4.93 -6.06
C GLY A 66 -9.52 5.68 -7.05
N CYS A 67 -10.84 5.55 -6.93
CA CYS A 67 -11.79 6.28 -7.76
C CYS A 67 -11.70 7.81 -7.52
N ILE A 68 -11.57 8.23 -6.27
CA ILE A 68 -11.42 9.65 -5.92
C ILE A 68 -10.11 10.20 -6.51
N VAL A 69 -8.99 9.48 -6.38
CA VAL A 69 -7.70 9.88 -6.97
C VAL A 69 -7.84 10.05 -8.49
N TYR A 70 -8.50 9.15 -9.19
CA TYR A 70 -8.74 9.30 -10.62
C TYR A 70 -9.51 10.57 -10.96
N LEU A 71 -10.56 10.89 -10.21
CA LEU A 71 -11.35 12.11 -10.44
C LEU A 71 -10.55 13.37 -10.17
N LEU A 72 -9.79 13.41 -9.07
CA LEU A 72 -8.97 14.56 -8.70
C LEU A 72 -7.85 14.84 -9.73
N PHE A 73 -7.25 13.79 -10.26
CA PHE A 73 -6.10 13.89 -11.17
C PHE A 73 -6.45 13.60 -12.62
N LYS A 74 -7.74 13.67 -12.99
CA LYS A 74 -8.21 13.31 -14.32
C LYS A 74 -7.45 14.06 -15.44
N GLY A 75 -7.19 15.36 -15.28
CA GLY A 75 -6.43 16.14 -16.25
C GLY A 75 -5.01 15.63 -16.45
N GLN A 76 -4.33 15.21 -15.37
CA GLN A 76 -3.00 14.62 -15.42
C GLN A 76 -3.03 13.23 -16.09
N PHE A 77 -4.03 12.41 -15.79
CA PHE A 77 -4.23 11.13 -16.48
C PHE A 77 -4.42 11.29 -17.99
N ASP A 78 -5.22 12.29 -18.38
CA ASP A 78 -5.48 12.55 -19.80
C ASP A 78 -4.22 13.09 -20.53
N ALA A 79 -3.39 13.88 -19.84
CA ALA A 79 -2.14 14.44 -20.37
C ALA A 79 -0.94 13.47 -20.34
N THR A 80 -1.01 12.39 -19.56
CA THR A 80 0.06 11.39 -19.49
C THR A 80 -0.09 10.40 -20.63
N GLU A 81 0.96 10.18 -21.42
CA GLU A 81 0.96 9.20 -22.52
C GLU A 81 1.35 7.80 -22.05
N ASP A 82 2.35 7.71 -21.16
CA ASP A 82 2.90 6.43 -20.67
C ASP A 82 1.90 5.61 -19.85
N PRO A 83 1.52 4.40 -20.33
CA PRO A 83 0.60 3.52 -19.62
C PRO A 83 1.16 3.02 -18.29
N GLY A 84 2.48 2.83 -18.20
CA GLY A 84 3.15 2.36 -16.98
C GLY A 84 3.05 3.37 -15.85
N THR A 85 3.22 4.65 -16.14
CA THR A 85 3.04 5.74 -15.18
C THR A 85 1.60 5.80 -14.67
N LYS A 86 0.60 5.64 -15.57
CA LYS A 86 -0.82 5.59 -15.15
C LYS A 86 -1.11 4.40 -14.24
N LEU A 87 -0.60 3.22 -14.61
CA LEU A 87 -0.73 2.01 -13.81
C LEU A 87 -0.06 2.16 -12.44
N GLY A 88 1.12 2.77 -12.40
CA GLY A 88 1.91 2.97 -11.18
C GLY A 88 1.23 3.86 -10.12
N VAL A 89 0.21 4.63 -10.49
CA VAL A 89 -0.61 5.37 -9.52
C VAL A 89 -1.48 4.42 -8.68
N PHE A 90 -1.95 3.32 -9.26
CA PHE A 90 -2.87 2.38 -8.63
C PHE A 90 -2.19 1.11 -8.10
N CYS A 91 -1.15 0.67 -8.78
CA CYS A 91 -0.59 -0.67 -8.61
C CYS A 91 0.87 -0.62 -8.20
N THR A 92 1.24 -1.49 -7.26
CA THR A 92 2.65 -1.83 -7.04
C THR A 92 3.10 -2.85 -8.08
N GLY A 93 4.39 -2.91 -8.32
CA GLY A 93 4.96 -3.90 -9.23
C GLY A 93 6.41 -4.20 -8.87
N PRO A 94 6.89 -5.43 -9.13
CA PRO A 94 8.26 -5.79 -8.91
C PRO A 94 9.18 -5.12 -9.92
N SER A 95 10.35 -4.69 -9.46
CA SER A 95 11.41 -4.17 -10.35
C SER A 95 12.04 -5.29 -11.19
N ILE A 96 12.04 -6.51 -10.65
CA ILE A 96 12.56 -7.71 -11.33
C ILE A 96 11.51 -8.82 -11.20
N ALA A 97 11.17 -9.46 -12.32
CA ALA A 97 10.19 -10.56 -12.36
C ALA A 97 10.78 -11.85 -11.78
N ASN A 98 10.69 -12.01 -10.46
CA ASN A 98 11.03 -13.22 -9.74
C ASN A 98 10.01 -13.46 -8.62
N THR A 99 9.02 -14.31 -8.87
CA THR A 99 7.90 -14.54 -7.97
C THR A 99 8.33 -14.96 -6.57
N GLY A 100 9.31 -15.85 -6.45
CA GLY A 100 9.80 -16.33 -5.14
C GLY A 100 10.44 -15.24 -4.31
N LEU A 101 11.37 -14.47 -4.92
CA LEU A 101 12.02 -13.35 -4.24
C LEU A 101 11.05 -12.20 -3.95
N ASN A 102 10.09 -11.95 -4.81
CA ASN A 102 9.10 -10.89 -4.62
C ASN A 102 8.14 -11.21 -3.47
N ILE A 103 7.67 -12.47 -3.37
CA ILE A 103 6.88 -12.94 -2.21
C ILE A 103 7.70 -12.83 -0.93
N PHE A 104 8.97 -13.24 -0.96
CA PHE A 104 9.85 -13.15 0.20
C PHE A 104 10.05 -11.69 0.64
N SER A 105 10.27 -10.76 -0.29
CA SER A 105 10.41 -9.33 -0.01
C SER A 105 9.16 -8.75 0.66
N GLU A 106 7.97 -9.07 0.14
CA GLU A 106 6.71 -8.61 0.70
C GLU A 106 6.44 -9.24 2.08
N ALA A 107 6.79 -10.50 2.27
CA ALA A 107 6.69 -11.18 3.56
C ALA A 107 7.61 -10.53 4.61
N VAL A 108 8.86 -10.23 4.26
CA VAL A 108 9.81 -9.56 5.14
C VAL A 108 9.32 -8.14 5.48
N GLY A 109 8.88 -7.37 4.50
CA GLY A 109 8.35 -6.02 4.72
C GLY A 109 7.13 -6.01 5.63
N THR A 110 6.20 -6.96 5.41
CA THR A 110 5.01 -7.13 6.25
C THR A 110 5.39 -7.58 7.67
N PHE A 111 6.34 -8.51 7.81
CA PHE A 111 6.84 -8.94 9.10
C PHE A 111 7.42 -7.76 9.89
N ILE A 112 8.29 -6.96 9.28
CA ILE A 112 8.89 -5.78 9.93
C ILE A 112 7.80 -4.81 10.37
N LEU A 113 6.80 -4.54 9.52
CA LEU A 113 5.68 -3.66 9.85
C LEU A 113 4.92 -4.15 11.09
N VAL A 114 4.48 -5.42 11.08
CA VAL A 114 3.70 -6.01 12.18
C VAL A 114 4.53 -6.09 13.46
N PHE A 115 5.77 -6.56 13.37
CA PHE A 115 6.66 -6.73 14.50
C PHE A 115 6.98 -5.39 15.18
N ALA A 116 7.25 -4.35 14.40
CA ALA A 116 7.54 -3.02 14.92
C ALA A 116 6.29 -2.37 15.55
N ILE A 117 5.09 -2.54 14.96
CA ILE A 117 3.83 -2.06 15.55
C ILE A 117 3.58 -2.75 16.91
N LYS A 118 3.80 -4.05 17.01
CA LYS A 118 3.69 -4.79 18.28
C LYS A 118 4.75 -4.31 19.29
N GLY A 119 5.97 -4.04 18.80
CA GLY A 119 7.04 -3.49 19.64
C GLY A 119 6.68 -2.13 20.24
N ILE A 120 6.05 -1.24 19.49
CA ILE A 120 5.57 0.06 19.99
C ILE A 120 4.54 -0.15 21.08
N GLY A 121 3.61 -1.10 20.91
CA GLY A 121 2.59 -1.42 21.92
C GLY A 121 3.15 -1.87 23.28
N ASN A 122 4.39 -2.31 23.34
CA ASN A 122 5.08 -2.71 24.57
C ASN A 122 5.80 -1.53 25.28
N VAL A 123 5.87 -0.36 24.64
CA VAL A 123 6.52 0.81 25.24
C VAL A 123 5.57 1.47 26.22
N THR A 124 5.96 1.51 27.49
CA THR A 124 5.19 2.16 28.56
C THR A 124 5.48 3.67 28.61
N GLY A 125 4.48 4.46 29.02
CA GLY A 125 4.64 5.91 29.23
C GLY A 125 4.53 6.77 27.98
N LEU A 126 4.14 6.20 26.82
CA LEU A 126 3.81 7.00 25.64
C LEU A 126 2.50 7.75 25.87
N SER A 127 2.49 9.04 25.57
CA SER A 127 1.28 9.84 25.54
C SER A 127 0.34 9.34 24.44
N THR A 128 -0.98 9.49 24.66
CA THR A 128 -2.00 9.09 23.68
C THR A 128 -1.72 9.70 22.29
N GLY A 129 -1.67 8.85 21.29
CA GLY A 129 -1.44 9.24 19.90
C GLY A 129 0.03 9.28 19.46
N VAL A 130 1.01 9.33 20.38
CA VAL A 130 2.43 9.31 20.02
C VAL A 130 2.81 8.00 19.32
N ASP A 131 2.19 6.89 19.66
CA ASP A 131 2.30 5.60 18.99
C ASP A 131 2.06 5.71 17.47
N LYS A 132 1.13 6.57 17.04
CA LYS A 132 0.82 6.80 15.61
C LYS A 132 1.98 7.44 14.85
N LEU A 133 2.74 8.34 15.51
CA LEU A 133 3.96 8.92 14.92
C LEU A 133 5.04 7.85 14.67
N PHE A 134 5.16 6.88 15.56
CA PHE A 134 6.08 5.76 15.34
C PHE A 134 5.63 4.87 14.19
N VAL A 135 4.32 4.62 14.04
CA VAL A 135 3.79 3.89 12.87
C VAL A 135 4.10 4.61 11.57
N PHE A 136 3.96 5.95 11.52
CA PHE A 136 4.44 6.75 10.39
C PHE A 136 5.92 6.47 10.09
N GLY A 137 6.78 6.52 11.10
CA GLY A 137 8.21 6.27 10.95
C GLY A 137 8.52 4.86 10.42
N ILE A 138 7.80 3.84 10.87
CA ILE A 138 7.94 2.46 10.37
C ILE A 138 7.62 2.40 8.87
N ILE A 139 6.49 2.99 8.44
CA ILE A 139 6.09 2.97 7.02
C ILE A 139 7.13 3.67 6.15
N VAL A 140 7.62 4.83 6.60
CA VAL A 140 8.68 5.56 5.90
C VAL A 140 9.95 4.71 5.82
N SER A 141 10.37 4.09 6.93
CA SER A 141 11.57 3.24 6.97
C SER A 141 11.46 2.05 6.00
N VAL A 142 10.35 1.30 6.04
CA VAL A 142 10.11 0.17 5.13
C VAL A 142 10.08 0.63 3.68
N GLY A 143 9.40 1.73 3.39
CA GLY A 143 9.30 2.26 2.03
C GLY A 143 10.64 2.73 1.47
N MET A 144 11.46 3.41 2.27
CA MET A 144 12.78 3.89 1.85
C MET A 144 13.78 2.74 1.66
N SER A 145 13.70 1.69 2.50
CA SER A 145 14.64 0.56 2.45
C SER A 145 14.24 -0.54 1.47
N LEU A 146 12.97 -0.95 1.45
CA LEU A 146 12.49 -2.10 0.68
C LEU A 146 11.65 -1.72 -0.54
N GLY A 147 11.25 -0.46 -0.67
CA GLY A 147 10.36 0.00 -1.74
C GLY A 147 10.90 -0.19 -3.15
N GLY A 148 12.20 -0.31 -3.32
CA GLY A 148 12.84 -0.55 -4.61
C GLY A 148 12.63 -1.95 -5.18
N LEU A 149 12.25 -2.94 -4.36
CA LEU A 149 12.11 -4.34 -4.76
C LEU A 149 10.77 -4.61 -5.44
N THR A 150 9.67 -4.35 -4.74
CA THR A 150 8.30 -4.70 -5.17
C THR A 150 7.32 -3.54 -5.09
N GLY A 151 7.78 -2.37 -4.66
CA GLY A 151 6.91 -1.24 -4.34
C GLY A 151 6.32 -1.29 -2.94
N TYR A 152 6.84 -2.19 -2.06
CA TYR A 152 6.40 -2.36 -0.65
C TYR A 152 4.88 -2.31 -0.50
N ALA A 153 4.17 -3.21 -1.16
CA ALA A 153 2.71 -3.28 -1.02
C ALA A 153 2.33 -3.51 0.44
N ILE A 154 2.94 -4.50 1.11
CA ILE A 154 2.82 -4.85 2.54
C ILE A 154 1.39 -4.74 3.14
N ASN A 155 0.42 -4.51 2.29
CA ASN A 155 -0.98 -4.27 2.62
C ASN A 155 -1.86 -4.74 1.46
N PRO A 156 -2.58 -5.87 1.59
CA PRO A 156 -3.42 -6.39 0.52
C PRO A 156 -4.55 -5.44 0.08
N ALA A 157 -5.12 -4.64 0.98
CA ALA A 157 -6.15 -3.68 0.59
C ALA A 157 -5.57 -2.51 -0.21
N ARG A 158 -4.38 -2.04 0.17
CA ARG A 158 -3.64 -0.98 -0.53
C ARG A 158 -3.24 -1.39 -1.94
N ASP A 159 -3.05 -2.67 -2.19
CA ASP A 159 -2.72 -3.17 -3.52
C ASP A 159 -3.97 -3.57 -4.32
N LEU A 160 -4.85 -4.39 -3.74
CA LEU A 160 -6.02 -4.92 -4.44
C LEU A 160 -7.10 -3.87 -4.72
N GLY A 161 -7.40 -3.00 -3.75
CA GLY A 161 -8.46 -2.00 -3.91
C GLY A 161 -8.23 -1.06 -5.09
N PRO A 162 -7.07 -0.38 -5.18
CA PRO A 162 -6.75 0.47 -6.32
C PRO A 162 -6.60 -0.30 -7.64
N ARG A 163 -6.13 -1.56 -7.64
CA ARG A 163 -6.12 -2.41 -8.85
C ARG A 163 -7.52 -2.62 -9.39
N LEU A 164 -8.49 -2.90 -8.52
CA LEU A 164 -9.89 -3.02 -8.90
C LEU A 164 -10.42 -1.69 -9.46
N ALA A 165 -10.09 -0.57 -8.83
CA ALA A 165 -10.45 0.75 -9.37
C ALA A 165 -9.86 0.98 -10.76
N HIS A 166 -8.57 0.71 -10.96
CA HIS A 166 -7.94 0.80 -12.27
C HIS A 166 -8.61 -0.10 -13.31
N ALA A 167 -9.05 -1.31 -12.92
CA ALA A 167 -9.72 -2.24 -13.84
C ALA A 167 -11.01 -1.67 -14.40
N VAL A 168 -11.83 -1.04 -13.55
CA VAL A 168 -13.19 -0.57 -13.93
C VAL A 168 -13.20 0.87 -14.44
N LEU A 169 -12.24 1.71 -14.06
CA LEU A 169 -12.20 3.11 -14.45
C LEU A 169 -11.87 3.29 -15.94
N PRO A 170 -12.51 4.26 -16.63
CA PRO A 170 -12.31 4.52 -18.05
C PRO A 170 -11.04 5.35 -18.31
N ILE A 171 -9.88 4.83 -17.89
CA ILE A 171 -8.58 5.49 -18.07
C ILE A 171 -8.09 5.24 -19.50
N LYS A 172 -7.94 6.30 -20.29
CA LYS A 172 -7.43 6.20 -21.67
C LYS A 172 -5.98 5.73 -21.68
N GLY A 173 -5.68 4.71 -22.49
CA GLY A 173 -4.32 4.16 -22.60
C GLY A 173 -3.79 3.62 -21.28
N LYS A 174 -4.61 2.98 -20.47
CA LYS A 174 -4.18 2.34 -19.22
C LYS A 174 -3.33 1.10 -19.52
N GLY A 175 -2.31 0.88 -18.69
CA GLY A 175 -1.47 -0.31 -18.77
C GLY A 175 -2.22 -1.60 -18.37
N CYS A 176 -1.62 -2.76 -18.66
CA CYS A 176 -2.17 -4.05 -18.26
C CYS A 176 -2.03 -4.25 -16.74
N LEU A 177 -3.08 -4.78 -16.10
CA LEU A 177 -3.09 -5.10 -14.66
C LEU A 177 -2.16 -6.25 -14.27
N LEU A 178 -1.93 -7.16 -15.21
CA LEU A 178 -1.16 -8.38 -15.00
C LEU A 178 0.16 -8.26 -15.78
N TYR A 179 1.23 -7.89 -15.11
CA TYR A 179 2.59 -8.02 -15.63
C TYR A 179 3.01 -9.51 -15.57
N THR A 180 2.37 -10.35 -16.38
CA THR A 180 2.71 -11.78 -16.42
C THR A 180 3.57 -12.17 -17.61
N SER A 181 3.76 -11.25 -18.57
CA SER A 181 4.70 -11.43 -19.69
C SER A 181 5.03 -10.07 -20.31
N PRO A 182 6.25 -9.88 -20.85
CA PRO A 182 6.53 -8.71 -21.68
C PRO A 182 5.52 -8.66 -22.82
N SER A 183 4.99 -7.47 -23.09
CA SER A 183 4.17 -7.24 -24.29
C SER A 183 4.99 -7.62 -25.53
N PRO A 184 4.38 -8.18 -26.59
CA PRO A 184 5.09 -8.37 -27.84
C PRO A 184 5.81 -7.11 -28.37
N ARG A 185 5.35 -5.92 -27.95
CA ARG A 185 6.02 -4.64 -28.28
C ARG A 185 7.30 -4.39 -27.49
N ASP A 186 7.42 -4.96 -26.29
CA ASP A 186 8.62 -4.80 -25.45
C ASP A 186 9.78 -5.69 -25.94
N VAL A 187 9.49 -6.66 -26.80
CA VAL A 187 10.46 -7.59 -27.40
C VAL A 187 11.03 -7.04 -28.71
N GLU A 188 10.35 -6.09 -29.38
CA GLU A 188 10.80 -5.52 -30.65
C GLU A 188 11.76 -4.32 -30.46
N GLU A 189 11.93 -3.78 -29.25
CA GLU A 189 12.80 -2.64 -28.94
C GLU A 189 14.10 -3.01 -28.21
N SER A 190 14.43 -4.31 -28.09
CA SER A 190 15.65 -4.79 -27.41
C SER A 190 16.73 -5.27 -28.38
#